data_4fa4c147e079c6d69736f9df547afa57
#
_entry.id   4fa4c147e079c6d69736f9df547afa57
#
_cell.length_a   1.000
_cell.length_b   1.000
_cell.length_c   1.000
_cell.angle_alpha   90.00
_cell.angle_beta   90.00
_cell.angle_gamma   90.00
#
_symmetry.space_group_name_H-M   'P 1'
#
loop_
_entity.id
_entity.type
_entity.pdbx_description
1 polymer ?
#
loop_
_entity_poly.entity_id
_entity_poly.type
_entity_poly.pdbx_seq_one_letter_code
_entity_poly.pdbx_strand_id
1 'polypeptide(L)'
;MADKKRVGVLISGRGSNMEALAEYKRIADPAYSIVLVASNVPEARGLVVARRFGIETWAHSHKGMERADFDRMMDEELRRHDVEVIALAGYMRLLSPEFIARWRGRILNIHPSLLPLYKGLDTHRRALVAGEQHAGCSVHVVTEDLDDGPVVSQAKVRILPRDTPESLAERVLAEEHKLYPAALDKFCRELS
;
A
#
# COMPACT_ATOMS: atom_id res chain seq x y z
N MET A 1 10.75 23.54 10.41
CA MET A 1 10.13 22.18 10.38
C MET A 1 10.53 21.58 9.05
N ALA A 2 11.02 20.35 9.03
CA ALA A 2 11.29 19.67 7.75
C ALA A 2 10.00 19.59 6.96
N ASP A 3 10.09 19.84 5.65
CA ASP A 3 8.93 19.80 4.77
C ASP A 3 8.43 18.34 4.67
N LYS A 4 7.14 18.10 4.91
CA LYS A 4 6.59 16.74 4.89
C LYS A 4 6.46 16.26 3.46
N LYS A 5 6.90 15.03 3.18
CA LYS A 5 6.73 14.41 1.87
C LYS A 5 5.23 14.30 1.52
N ARG A 6 4.89 14.69 0.32
CA ARG A 6 3.52 14.64 -0.22
C ARG A 6 3.23 13.25 -0.76
N VAL A 7 2.30 12.54 -0.11
CA VAL A 7 2.00 11.13 -0.41
C VAL A 7 0.67 10.99 -1.15
N GLY A 8 0.70 10.28 -2.28
CA GLY A 8 -0.48 9.74 -2.94
C GLY A 8 -0.72 8.29 -2.51
N VAL A 9 -1.94 7.96 -2.08
CA VAL A 9 -2.29 6.59 -1.70
C VAL A 9 -3.19 5.97 -2.76
N LEU A 10 -2.78 4.81 -3.30
CA LEU A 10 -3.56 4.07 -4.29
C LEU A 10 -4.33 2.92 -3.63
N ILE A 11 -5.62 2.82 -3.92
CA ILE A 11 -6.53 1.82 -3.36
C ILE A 11 -7.41 1.19 -4.45
N SER A 12 -7.95 -0.01 -4.17
CA SER A 12 -8.98 -0.63 -5.03
C SER A 12 -10.26 -1.03 -4.26
N GLY A 13 -10.28 -0.91 -2.93
CA GLY A 13 -11.36 -1.45 -2.12
C GLY A 13 -11.67 -0.70 -0.84
N ARG A 14 -11.74 -1.42 0.29
CA ARG A 14 -12.15 -0.90 1.60
C ARG A 14 -11.29 0.24 2.13
N GLY A 15 -9.99 0.23 1.85
CA GLY A 15 -9.08 1.29 2.23
C GLY A 15 -8.63 1.25 3.70
N SER A 16 -8.65 0.09 4.37
CA SER A 16 -8.28 0.00 5.79
C SER A 16 -6.80 0.35 6.04
N ASN A 17 -5.89 -0.05 5.17
CA ASN A 17 -4.49 0.39 5.25
C ASN A 17 -4.34 1.90 4.99
N MET A 18 -5.09 2.46 4.03
CA MET A 18 -5.12 3.93 3.81
C MET A 18 -5.64 4.66 5.05
N GLU A 19 -6.69 4.14 5.69
CA GLU A 19 -7.23 4.70 6.94
C GLU A 19 -6.17 4.69 8.05
N ALA A 20 -5.45 3.58 8.24
CA ALA A 20 -4.35 3.49 9.20
C ALA A 20 -3.24 4.51 8.91
N LEU A 21 -2.87 4.72 7.65
CA LEU A 21 -1.92 5.76 7.24
C LEU A 21 -2.42 7.16 7.60
N ALA A 22 -3.72 7.46 7.36
CA ALA A 22 -4.31 8.75 7.66
C ALA A 22 -4.46 9.01 9.17
N GLU A 23 -4.75 7.98 9.95
CA GLU A 23 -4.89 8.08 11.41
C GLU A 23 -3.57 8.26 12.14
N TYR A 24 -2.46 7.84 11.56
CA TYR A 24 -1.15 7.86 12.20
C TYR A 24 -0.73 9.26 12.68
N LYS A 25 -1.18 10.33 12.02
CA LYS A 25 -0.97 11.71 12.46
C LYS A 25 -1.56 12.05 13.85
N ARG A 26 -2.47 11.20 14.37
CA ARG A 26 -3.06 11.40 15.71
C ARG A 26 -2.15 10.93 16.85
N ILE A 27 -1.21 10.04 16.52
CA ILE A 27 -0.31 9.41 17.52
C ILE A 27 1.16 9.75 17.28
N ALA A 28 1.49 10.30 16.14
CA ALA A 28 2.85 10.73 15.77
C ALA A 28 2.81 12.00 14.94
N ASP A 29 3.95 12.65 14.78
CA ASP A 29 4.17 13.70 13.79
C ASP A 29 4.95 13.13 12.60
N PRO A 30 4.25 12.50 11.61
CA PRO A 30 4.92 11.81 10.52
C PRO A 30 5.59 12.79 9.55
N ALA A 31 6.68 12.32 8.93
CA ALA A 31 7.38 13.05 7.88
C ALA A 31 6.63 13.05 6.54
N TYR A 32 5.37 12.66 6.53
CA TYR A 32 4.51 12.66 5.35
C TYR A 32 3.17 13.32 5.59
N SER A 33 2.54 13.76 4.49
CA SER A 33 1.15 14.22 4.42
C SER A 33 0.46 13.54 3.25
N ILE A 34 -0.68 12.89 3.49
CA ILE A 34 -1.47 12.31 2.40
C ILE A 34 -2.24 13.45 1.73
N VAL A 35 -1.93 13.68 0.45
CA VAL A 35 -2.52 14.78 -0.33
C VAL A 35 -3.55 14.30 -1.34
N LEU A 36 -3.49 13.01 -1.72
CA LEU A 36 -4.42 12.40 -2.67
C LEU A 36 -4.66 10.93 -2.31
N VAL A 37 -5.90 10.49 -2.41
CA VAL A 37 -6.26 9.07 -2.47
C VAL A 37 -6.85 8.78 -3.85
N ALA A 38 -6.19 7.93 -4.62
CA ALA A 38 -6.61 7.56 -5.97
C ALA A 38 -7.09 6.11 -6.03
N SER A 39 -8.10 5.84 -6.88
CA SER A 39 -8.64 4.49 -7.07
C SER A 39 -8.93 4.18 -8.53
N ASN A 40 -8.61 2.93 -8.91
CA ASN A 40 -9.03 2.34 -10.19
C ASN A 40 -10.47 1.78 -10.15
N VAL A 41 -11.15 1.92 -9.02
CA VAL A 41 -12.54 1.52 -8.78
C VAL A 41 -13.30 2.72 -8.21
N PRO A 42 -14.17 3.38 -9.00
CA PRO A 42 -14.89 4.58 -8.57
C PRO A 42 -15.75 4.40 -7.32
N GLU A 43 -16.26 3.18 -7.09
CA GLU A 43 -17.12 2.82 -5.98
C GLU A 43 -16.34 2.32 -4.74
N ALA A 44 -15.00 2.42 -4.77
CA ALA A 44 -14.16 1.97 -3.65
C ALA A 44 -14.54 2.70 -2.35
N ARG A 45 -14.89 1.93 -1.31
CA ARG A 45 -15.30 2.47 0.00
C ARG A 45 -14.21 3.35 0.64
N GLY A 46 -12.95 3.05 0.39
CA GLY A 46 -11.83 3.83 0.87
C GLY A 46 -11.84 5.29 0.43
N LEU A 47 -12.46 5.63 -0.73
CA LEU A 47 -12.64 7.02 -1.16
C LEU A 47 -13.57 7.80 -0.22
N VAL A 48 -14.63 7.17 0.28
CA VAL A 48 -15.53 7.78 1.26
C VAL A 48 -14.79 8.01 2.58
N VAL A 49 -13.97 7.04 3.00
CA VAL A 49 -13.12 7.17 4.19
C VAL A 49 -12.13 8.32 4.03
N ALA A 50 -11.42 8.40 2.90
CA ALA A 50 -10.46 9.49 2.63
C ALA A 50 -11.10 10.88 2.74
N ARG A 51 -12.30 11.07 2.19
CA ARG A 51 -13.03 12.35 2.29
C ARG A 51 -13.37 12.74 3.73
N ARG A 52 -13.64 11.76 4.62
CA ARG A 52 -13.86 12.04 6.06
C ARG A 52 -12.61 12.56 6.76
N PHE A 53 -11.43 12.23 6.24
CA PHE A 53 -10.15 12.79 6.70
C PHE A 53 -9.81 14.13 6.04
N GLY A 54 -10.67 14.66 5.15
CA GLY A 54 -10.41 15.87 4.39
C GLY A 54 -9.36 15.70 3.30
N ILE A 55 -9.14 14.46 2.83
CA ILE A 55 -8.14 14.16 1.80
C ILE A 55 -8.82 14.20 0.42
N GLU A 56 -8.19 14.87 -0.54
CA GLU A 56 -8.62 14.89 -1.93
C GLU A 56 -8.68 13.49 -2.52
N THR A 57 -9.66 13.24 -3.38
CA THR A 57 -9.86 11.91 -3.97
C THR A 57 -10.01 12.00 -5.48
N TRP A 58 -9.36 11.06 -6.17
CA TRP A 58 -9.54 10.84 -7.60
C TRP A 58 -9.93 9.38 -7.86
N ALA A 59 -10.82 9.15 -8.82
CA ALA A 59 -11.16 7.80 -9.23
C ALA A 59 -11.57 7.75 -10.69
N HIS A 60 -11.11 6.72 -11.38
CA HIS A 60 -11.51 6.42 -12.74
C HIS A 60 -11.61 4.90 -12.92
N SER A 61 -12.60 4.43 -13.70
CA SER A 61 -12.71 3.01 -14.02
C SER A 61 -11.60 2.59 -14.98
N HIS A 62 -10.84 1.57 -14.62
CA HIS A 62 -9.82 0.99 -15.50
C HIS A 62 -10.38 -0.01 -16.53
N LYS A 63 -11.69 -0.30 -16.46
CA LYS A 63 -12.33 -1.30 -17.34
C LYS A 63 -12.31 -0.83 -18.79
N GLY A 64 -11.83 -1.70 -19.68
CA GLY A 64 -11.72 -1.39 -21.10
C GLY A 64 -10.54 -0.48 -21.49
N MET A 65 -9.67 -0.13 -20.54
CA MET A 65 -8.48 0.67 -20.80
C MET A 65 -7.20 -0.18 -20.80
N GLU A 66 -6.30 0.15 -21.71
CA GLU A 66 -4.93 -0.36 -21.64
C GLU A 66 -4.27 0.09 -20.33
N ARG A 67 -3.35 -0.74 -19.82
CA ARG A 67 -2.69 -0.47 -18.54
C ARG A 67 -1.95 0.87 -18.56
N ALA A 68 -1.15 1.10 -19.60
CA ALA A 68 -0.34 2.30 -19.73
C ALA A 68 -1.18 3.57 -19.85
N ASP A 69 -2.35 3.51 -20.50
CA ASP A 69 -3.23 4.68 -20.64
C ASP A 69 -3.87 5.08 -19.31
N PHE A 70 -4.36 4.10 -18.56
CA PHE A 70 -4.89 4.35 -17.21
C PHE A 70 -3.80 4.91 -16.28
N ASP A 71 -2.61 4.30 -16.29
CA ASP A 71 -1.50 4.71 -15.43
C ASP A 71 -1.01 6.12 -15.78
N ARG A 72 -1.06 6.51 -17.06
CA ARG A 72 -0.75 7.89 -17.50
C ARG A 72 -1.73 8.90 -16.91
N MET A 73 -3.04 8.62 -16.96
CA MET A 73 -4.05 9.50 -16.35
C MET A 73 -3.84 9.63 -14.84
N MET A 74 -3.52 8.52 -14.18
CA MET A 74 -3.23 8.51 -12.75
C MET A 74 -1.93 9.28 -12.43
N ASP A 75 -0.88 9.15 -13.25
CA ASP A 75 0.38 9.91 -13.12
C ASP A 75 0.14 11.42 -13.23
N GLU A 76 -0.67 11.85 -14.20
CA GLU A 76 -1.06 13.26 -14.36
C GLU A 76 -1.75 13.81 -13.10
N GLU A 77 -2.65 13.03 -12.52
CA GLU A 77 -3.36 13.43 -11.31
C GLU A 77 -2.44 13.48 -10.08
N LEU A 78 -1.57 12.49 -9.91
CA LEU A 78 -0.56 12.50 -8.85
C LEU A 78 0.35 13.74 -8.94
N ARG A 79 0.77 14.11 -10.15
CA ARG A 79 1.60 15.31 -10.39
C ARG A 79 0.86 16.62 -10.12
N ARG A 80 -0.44 16.72 -10.43
CA ARG A 80 -1.24 17.91 -10.10
C ARG A 80 -1.30 18.17 -8.59
N HIS A 81 -1.16 17.12 -7.80
CA HIS A 81 -1.14 17.19 -6.33
C HIS A 81 0.28 17.23 -5.76
N ASP A 82 1.30 17.46 -6.59
CA ASP A 82 2.73 17.48 -6.20
C ASP A 82 3.11 16.27 -5.35
N VAL A 83 2.61 15.07 -5.70
CA VAL A 83 2.94 13.83 -5.00
C VAL A 83 4.43 13.53 -5.20
N GLU A 84 5.12 13.19 -4.12
CA GLU A 84 6.53 12.82 -4.10
C GLU A 84 6.73 11.33 -3.86
N VAL A 85 5.81 10.67 -3.14
CA VAL A 85 5.84 9.25 -2.77
C VAL A 85 4.46 8.65 -2.99
N ILE A 86 4.43 7.42 -3.48
CA ILE A 86 3.20 6.64 -3.68
C ILE A 86 3.16 5.51 -2.65
N ALA A 87 2.02 5.33 -1.99
CA ALA A 87 1.75 4.21 -1.11
C ALA A 87 0.63 3.34 -1.70
N LEU A 88 0.93 2.08 -2.04
CA LEU A 88 -0.08 1.12 -2.47
C LEU A 88 -0.74 0.49 -1.24
N ALA A 89 -2.02 0.75 -1.04
CA ALA A 89 -2.78 0.29 0.12
C ALA A 89 -3.95 -0.60 -0.31
N GLY A 90 -3.65 -1.81 -0.77
CA GLY A 90 -4.63 -2.72 -1.35
C GLY A 90 -5.03 -2.30 -2.78
N TYR A 91 -4.07 -1.85 -3.56
CA TYR A 91 -4.24 -1.57 -4.98
C TYR A 91 -4.10 -2.86 -5.78
N MET A 92 -5.21 -3.30 -6.41
CA MET A 92 -5.35 -4.62 -7.02
C MET A 92 -5.16 -4.60 -8.55
N ARG A 93 -4.27 -3.76 -9.05
CA ARG A 93 -3.88 -3.69 -10.45
C ARG A 93 -2.36 -3.61 -10.55
N LEU A 94 -1.78 -4.34 -11.50
CA LEU A 94 -0.36 -4.19 -11.81
C LEU A 94 -0.12 -2.83 -12.47
N LEU A 95 0.91 -2.14 -12.01
CA LEU A 95 1.38 -0.90 -12.62
C LEU A 95 2.16 -1.20 -13.90
N SER A 96 2.13 -0.29 -14.87
CA SER A 96 2.92 -0.42 -16.08
C SER A 96 4.42 -0.19 -15.81
N PRO A 97 5.32 -0.80 -16.60
CA PRO A 97 6.76 -0.56 -16.47
C PRO A 97 7.12 0.92 -16.58
N GLU A 98 6.45 1.66 -17.44
CA GLU A 98 6.65 3.09 -17.64
C GLU A 98 6.28 3.90 -16.39
N PHE A 99 5.19 3.54 -15.72
CA PHE A 99 4.79 4.16 -14.46
C PHE A 99 5.82 3.88 -13.36
N ILE A 100 6.23 2.61 -13.21
CA ILE A 100 7.24 2.21 -12.22
C ILE A 100 8.57 2.93 -12.48
N ALA A 101 9.00 3.04 -13.74
CA ALA A 101 10.24 3.74 -14.11
C ALA A 101 10.20 5.22 -13.72
N ARG A 102 9.06 5.91 -13.92
CA ARG A 102 8.88 7.32 -13.55
C ARG A 102 8.91 7.55 -12.04
N TRP A 103 8.43 6.60 -11.27
CA TRP A 103 8.35 6.64 -9.81
C TRP A 103 9.37 5.73 -9.12
N ARG A 104 10.45 5.40 -9.83
CA ARG A 104 11.50 4.50 -9.34
C ARG A 104 11.99 4.91 -7.95
N GLY A 105 11.96 3.96 -7.02
CA GLY A 105 12.37 4.17 -5.64
C GLY A 105 11.43 5.04 -4.80
N ARG A 106 10.22 5.37 -5.31
CA ARG A 106 9.25 6.22 -4.64
C ARG A 106 7.86 5.57 -4.47
N ILE A 107 7.73 4.28 -4.76
CA ILE A 107 6.50 3.53 -4.57
C ILE A 107 6.73 2.50 -3.48
N LEU A 108 5.92 2.54 -2.43
CA LEU A 108 5.86 1.51 -1.40
C LEU A 108 4.60 0.67 -1.56
N ASN A 109 4.71 -0.62 -1.25
CA ASN A 109 3.59 -1.53 -1.15
C ASN A 109 3.59 -2.25 0.19
N ILE A 110 2.41 -2.51 0.75
CA ILE A 110 2.22 -3.45 1.85
C ILE A 110 1.75 -4.79 1.29
N HIS A 111 2.50 -5.85 1.55
CA HIS A 111 2.22 -7.20 1.06
C HIS A 111 1.98 -8.15 2.25
N PRO A 112 0.89 -8.96 2.24
CA PRO A 112 0.50 -9.77 3.38
C PRO A 112 1.27 -11.10 3.47
N SER A 113 2.60 -11.05 3.35
CA SER A 113 3.52 -12.16 3.61
C SER A 113 4.89 -11.68 4.10
N LEU A 114 5.68 -12.60 4.60
CA LEU A 114 7.10 -12.37 4.94
C LEU A 114 7.95 -12.54 3.67
N LEU A 115 8.05 -11.52 2.84
CA LEU A 115 8.87 -11.56 1.62
C LEU A 115 10.31 -12.01 1.92
N PRO A 116 10.93 -12.79 1.05
CA PRO A 116 10.53 -13.17 -0.32
C PRO A 116 9.54 -14.35 -0.42
N LEU A 117 9.03 -14.84 0.71
CA LEU A 117 8.06 -15.94 0.71
C LEU A 117 6.68 -15.46 0.25
N TYR A 118 5.98 -16.31 -0.49
CA TYR A 118 4.57 -16.12 -0.88
C TYR A 118 4.30 -14.80 -1.59
N LYS A 119 5.10 -14.44 -2.60
CA LYS A 119 4.79 -13.36 -3.54
C LYS A 119 3.45 -13.61 -4.23
N GLY A 120 2.74 -12.55 -4.64
CA GLY A 120 1.44 -12.63 -5.32
C GLY A 120 0.28 -12.94 -4.38
N LEU A 121 -0.71 -13.66 -4.87
CA LEU A 121 -1.99 -13.88 -4.20
C LEU A 121 -2.00 -15.11 -3.25
N ASP A 122 -3.10 -15.24 -2.48
CA ASP A 122 -3.40 -16.37 -1.59
C ASP A 122 -2.32 -16.65 -0.52
N THR A 123 -1.63 -15.64 -0.06
CA THR A 123 -0.48 -15.75 0.85
C THR A 123 -0.79 -16.51 2.12
N HIS A 124 -1.92 -16.23 2.77
CA HIS A 124 -2.33 -16.86 4.02
C HIS A 124 -2.63 -18.35 3.84
N ARG A 125 -3.38 -18.72 2.79
CA ARG A 125 -3.66 -20.12 2.47
C ARG A 125 -2.37 -20.87 2.17
N ARG A 126 -1.48 -20.27 1.37
CA ARG A 126 -0.20 -20.88 1.00
C ARG A 126 0.70 -21.11 2.21
N ALA A 127 0.77 -20.18 3.13
CA ALA A 127 1.52 -20.34 4.38
C ALA A 127 0.95 -21.45 5.27
N LEU A 128 -0.38 -21.53 5.40
CA LEU A 128 -1.05 -22.60 6.15
C LEU A 128 -0.82 -23.98 5.52
N VAL A 129 -0.95 -24.10 4.21
CA VAL A 129 -0.73 -25.37 3.47
C VAL A 129 0.73 -25.82 3.59
N ALA A 130 1.67 -24.88 3.59
CA ALA A 130 3.10 -25.17 3.76
C ALA A 130 3.48 -25.57 5.21
N GLY A 131 2.55 -25.44 6.17
CA GLY A 131 2.82 -25.77 7.57
C GLY A 131 3.76 -24.78 8.27
N GLU A 132 3.77 -23.53 7.82
CA GLU A 132 4.61 -22.50 8.43
C GLU A 132 4.25 -22.25 9.88
N GLN A 133 5.21 -21.87 10.69
CA GLN A 133 4.96 -21.45 12.08
C GLN A 133 4.59 -19.97 12.18
N HIS A 134 4.99 -19.16 11.19
CA HIS A 134 4.76 -17.73 11.14
C HIS A 134 4.33 -17.31 9.75
N ALA A 135 3.38 -16.40 9.72
CA ALA A 135 3.06 -15.54 8.59
C ALA A 135 3.46 -14.09 8.92
N GLY A 136 2.97 -13.13 8.17
CA GLY A 136 3.20 -11.72 8.48
C GLY A 136 2.95 -10.83 7.29
N CYS A 137 3.50 -9.64 7.35
CA CYS A 137 3.42 -8.65 6.29
C CYS A 137 4.77 -7.96 6.07
N SER A 138 4.94 -7.41 4.88
CA SER A 138 6.15 -6.70 4.45
C SER A 138 5.79 -5.39 3.78
N VAL A 139 6.45 -4.32 4.16
CA VAL A 139 6.49 -3.08 3.39
C VAL A 139 7.75 -3.12 2.53
N HIS A 140 7.60 -2.94 1.23
CA HIS A 140 8.72 -2.98 0.29
C HIS A 140 8.61 -1.89 -0.77
N VAL A 141 9.73 -1.54 -1.37
CA VAL A 141 9.79 -0.66 -2.54
C VAL A 141 9.33 -1.46 -3.76
N VAL A 142 8.43 -0.89 -4.55
CA VAL A 142 7.93 -1.54 -5.78
C VAL A 142 8.96 -1.43 -6.90
N THR A 143 9.18 -2.56 -7.56
CA THR A 143 10.01 -2.70 -8.77
C THR A 143 9.18 -3.30 -9.90
N GLU A 144 9.77 -3.53 -11.06
CA GLU A 144 9.09 -4.17 -12.20
C GLU A 144 8.72 -5.63 -11.90
N ASP A 145 9.53 -6.30 -11.06
CA ASP A 145 9.26 -7.66 -10.62
C ASP A 145 8.24 -7.67 -9.47
N LEU A 146 7.24 -8.54 -9.57
CA LEU A 146 6.14 -8.64 -8.62
C LEU A 146 6.65 -9.01 -7.22
N ASP A 147 6.39 -8.14 -6.24
CA ASP A 147 6.72 -8.31 -4.82
C ASP A 147 8.19 -8.71 -4.56
N ASP A 148 9.13 -8.18 -5.37
CA ASP A 148 10.57 -8.53 -5.34
C ASP A 148 11.49 -7.34 -5.01
N GLY A 149 10.92 -6.18 -4.76
CA GLY A 149 11.71 -5.00 -4.41
C GLY A 149 12.25 -5.03 -2.97
N PRO A 150 13.20 -4.14 -2.66
CA PRO A 150 13.82 -4.05 -1.34
C PRO A 150 12.80 -3.92 -0.20
N VAL A 151 12.92 -4.78 0.80
CA VAL A 151 12.06 -4.74 1.99
C VAL A 151 12.50 -3.62 2.92
N VAL A 152 11.56 -2.75 3.26
CA VAL A 152 11.76 -1.62 4.20
C VAL A 152 11.52 -2.07 5.64
N SER A 153 10.47 -2.86 5.87
CA SER A 153 10.09 -3.36 7.20
C SER A 153 9.18 -4.58 7.10
N GLN A 154 9.20 -5.43 8.13
CA GLN A 154 8.35 -6.63 8.23
C GLN A 154 7.81 -6.80 9.64
N ALA A 155 6.63 -7.41 9.74
CA ALA A 155 6.07 -7.87 11.00
C ALA A 155 5.68 -9.34 10.92
N LYS A 156 6.03 -10.10 11.96
CA LYS A 156 5.72 -11.54 12.07
C LYS A 156 4.44 -11.77 12.87
N VAL A 157 3.64 -12.70 12.40
CA VAL A 157 2.42 -13.17 13.07
C VAL A 157 2.50 -14.67 13.26
N ARG A 158 2.36 -15.14 14.49
CA ARG A 158 2.36 -16.58 14.75
C ARG A 158 1.12 -17.24 14.16
N ILE A 159 1.29 -18.36 13.47
CA ILE A 159 0.17 -19.19 13.02
C ILE A 159 -0.27 -20.08 14.18
N LEU A 160 -1.55 -20.14 14.44
CA LEU A 160 -2.18 -20.91 15.51
C LEU A 160 -2.73 -22.24 14.99
N PRO A 161 -2.82 -23.31 15.82
CA PRO A 161 -3.22 -24.64 15.35
C PRO A 161 -4.58 -24.76 14.67
N ARG A 162 -5.47 -23.78 14.87
CA ARG A 162 -6.84 -23.76 14.30
C ARG A 162 -7.06 -22.61 13.33
N ASP A 163 -6.01 -22.00 12.83
CA ASP A 163 -6.15 -20.91 11.89
C ASP A 163 -6.79 -21.35 10.59
N THR A 164 -7.68 -20.53 10.12
CA THR A 164 -8.15 -20.50 8.73
C THR A 164 -7.43 -19.35 7.98
N PRO A 165 -7.45 -19.33 6.66
CA PRO A 165 -6.92 -18.19 5.90
C PRO A 165 -7.52 -16.85 6.36
N GLU A 166 -8.81 -16.84 6.70
CA GLU A 166 -9.54 -15.64 7.15
C GLU A 166 -9.08 -15.18 8.53
N SER A 167 -8.99 -16.08 9.52
CA SER A 167 -8.54 -15.72 10.88
C SER A 167 -7.08 -15.26 10.89
N LEU A 168 -6.23 -15.87 10.06
CA LEU A 168 -4.85 -15.45 9.90
C LEU A 168 -4.78 -14.08 9.21
N ALA A 169 -5.57 -13.86 8.16
CA ALA A 169 -5.64 -12.58 7.45
C ALA A 169 -6.03 -11.42 8.36
N GLU A 170 -7.00 -11.62 9.26
CA GLU A 170 -7.41 -10.59 10.23
C GLU A 170 -6.26 -10.19 11.16
N ARG A 171 -5.48 -11.16 11.65
CA ARG A 171 -4.33 -10.87 12.52
C ARG A 171 -3.17 -10.22 11.75
N VAL A 172 -2.92 -10.66 10.53
CA VAL A 172 -1.90 -10.03 9.66
C VAL A 172 -2.31 -8.60 9.34
N LEU A 173 -3.59 -8.34 9.01
CA LEU A 173 -4.10 -7.00 8.75
C LEU A 173 -3.93 -6.07 9.96
N ALA A 174 -4.14 -6.57 11.17
CA ALA A 174 -3.92 -5.78 12.39
C ALA A 174 -2.44 -5.36 12.55
N GLU A 175 -1.50 -6.19 12.11
CA GLU A 175 -0.08 -5.82 12.09
C GLU A 175 0.27 -4.91 10.91
N GLU A 176 -0.37 -5.06 9.75
CA GLU A 176 -0.21 -4.12 8.62
C GLU A 176 -0.55 -2.69 9.04
N HIS A 177 -1.66 -2.50 9.76
CA HIS A 177 -2.12 -1.19 10.23
C HIS A 177 -1.12 -0.51 11.19
N LYS A 178 -0.28 -1.26 11.88
CA LYS A 178 0.81 -0.73 12.73
C LYS A 178 2.09 -0.50 11.93
N LEU A 179 2.44 -1.48 11.12
CA LEU A 179 3.70 -1.51 10.37
C LEU A 179 3.75 -0.46 9.28
N TYR A 180 2.68 -0.36 8.47
CA TYR A 180 2.72 0.45 7.25
C TYR A 180 2.92 1.94 7.53
N PRO A 181 2.17 2.57 8.46
CA PRO A 181 2.40 3.97 8.79
C PRO A 181 3.81 4.26 9.30
N ALA A 182 4.34 3.41 10.18
CA ALA A 182 5.68 3.57 10.72
C ALA A 182 6.77 3.37 9.64
N ALA A 183 6.58 2.40 8.75
CA ALA A 183 7.50 2.16 7.64
C ALA A 183 7.49 3.30 6.62
N LEU A 184 6.31 3.85 6.30
CA LEU A 184 6.19 5.02 5.41
C LEU A 184 6.82 6.26 6.03
N ASP A 185 6.62 6.49 7.32
CA ASP A 185 7.24 7.61 8.05
C ASP A 185 8.77 7.51 7.99
N LYS A 186 9.31 6.35 8.34
CA LYS A 186 10.75 6.08 8.25
C LYS A 186 11.27 6.32 6.84
N PHE A 187 10.61 5.75 5.83
CA PHE A 187 10.99 5.90 4.44
C PHE A 187 11.00 7.36 3.99
N CYS A 188 9.99 8.14 4.34
CA CYS A 188 9.91 9.57 4.01
C CYS A 188 11.00 10.40 4.69
N ARG A 189 11.45 10.03 5.89
CA ARG A 189 12.60 10.68 6.57
C ARG A 189 13.92 10.40 5.89
N GLU A 190 14.08 9.22 5.31
CA GLU A 190 15.32 8.77 4.66
C GLU A 190 15.39 9.17 3.17
N LEU A 191 14.26 9.56 2.59
CA LEU A 191 14.18 9.97 1.18
C LEU A 191 14.69 11.41 1.03
N SER A 192 15.86 11.55 0.45
CA SER A 192 16.52 12.83 0.13
C SER A 192 15.89 13.54 -1.09
#